data_26ec9f4f4c096d13c82b03a3b18e9ac3
#
_entry.id   26ec9f4f4c096d13c82b03a3b18e9ac3
#
_cell.length_a   1.000
_cell.length_b   1.000
_cell.length_c   1.000
_cell.angle_alpha   90.00
_cell.angle_beta   90.00
_cell.angle_gamma   90.00
#
_symmetry.space_group_name_H-M   'P 1'
#
loop_
_entity.id
_entity.type
_entity.pdbx_description
1 polymer ?
#
loop_
_entity_poly.entity_id
_entity_poly.type
_entity_poly.pdbx_seq_one_letter_code
_entity_poly.pdbx_strand_id
1 'polypeptide(L)'
;MVTGTRLASGAVLSKTTFFNILPEKTTEIELVMRESEDEVQVIGNFNSESLFTPLPDAGSAARQSLLQACGRGYFVVGVLGVNQEPTNHALRDIASFKADLEKWGRKMVLLFLDEAKAGKFARESFPDLPSTIIYGIDTDGIAAQIAESMKLKHKESLPIFIIADTFNRVVFVSQGYTIGLGEQLMRTIKGL
;
A
#
# COMPACT_ATOMS: atom_id res chain seq x y z
N MET A 1 12.63 -9.62 13.99
CA MET A 1 13.85 -9.23 14.70
C MET A 1 14.54 -8.17 13.85
N VAL A 2 14.80 -7.01 14.38
CA VAL A 2 15.57 -5.95 13.71
C VAL A 2 16.97 -6.01 14.26
N THR A 3 17.95 -6.23 13.42
CA THR A 3 19.36 -6.22 13.80
C THR A 3 19.98 -4.95 13.24
N GLY A 4 20.43 -4.07 14.13
CA GLY A 4 21.14 -2.86 13.74
C GLY A 4 22.63 -3.01 14.03
N THR A 5 23.47 -2.58 13.12
CA THR A 5 24.91 -2.49 13.27
C THR A 5 25.34 -1.04 13.19
N ARG A 6 26.13 -0.58 14.17
CA ARG A 6 26.67 0.78 14.17
C ARG A 6 28.05 0.75 13.51
N LEU A 7 28.22 1.57 12.49
CA LEU A 7 29.50 1.75 11.82
C LEU A 7 30.43 2.67 12.62
N ALA A 8 31.73 2.61 12.32
CA ALA A 8 32.73 3.50 12.91
C ALA A 8 32.46 5.00 12.60
N SER A 9 31.73 5.28 11.51
CA SER A 9 31.23 6.62 11.15
C SER A 9 30.10 7.13 12.03
N GLY A 10 29.53 6.28 12.91
CA GLY A 10 28.35 6.59 13.71
C GLY A 10 27.01 6.31 13.01
N ALA A 11 27.02 5.98 11.71
CA ALA A 11 25.85 5.57 10.98
C ALA A 11 25.31 4.24 11.48
N VAL A 12 23.98 4.09 11.49
CA VAL A 12 23.31 2.84 11.88
C VAL A 12 22.79 2.18 10.60
N LEU A 13 23.27 0.97 10.33
CA LEU A 13 22.72 0.12 9.28
C LEU A 13 21.58 -0.69 9.86
N SER A 14 20.41 -0.61 9.25
CA SER A 14 19.27 -1.45 9.62
C SER A 14 18.68 -2.08 8.37
N LYS A 15 18.27 -3.33 8.48
CA LYS A 15 17.53 -4.03 7.44
C LYS A 15 16.37 -4.79 8.06
N THR A 16 15.19 -4.59 7.51
CA THR A 16 14.00 -5.36 7.86
C THR A 16 13.76 -6.39 6.77
N THR A 17 13.62 -7.65 7.17
CA THR A 17 13.20 -8.71 6.26
C THR A 17 12.05 -9.50 6.85
N PHE A 18 11.18 -9.98 5.98
CA PHE A 18 9.99 -10.75 6.36
C PHE A 18 10.26 -12.22 6.07
N PHE A 19 9.94 -13.08 7.02
CA PHE A 19 10.06 -14.53 6.85
C PHE A 19 8.95 -15.27 7.59
N ASN A 20 8.63 -16.45 7.13
CA ASN A 20 7.65 -17.32 7.77
C ASN A 20 8.36 -18.30 8.70
N ILE A 21 7.88 -18.38 9.95
CA ILE A 21 8.30 -19.42 10.88
C ILE A 21 7.32 -20.59 10.71
N LEU A 22 7.84 -21.73 10.27
CA LEU A 22 7.07 -22.96 10.17
C LEU A 22 7.36 -23.85 11.37
N PRO A 23 6.33 -24.51 11.95
CA PRO A 23 6.54 -25.44 13.03
C PRO A 23 7.54 -26.53 12.64
N GLU A 24 8.43 -26.88 13.56
CA GLU A 24 9.43 -27.97 13.40
C GLU A 24 10.42 -27.80 12.24
N LYS A 25 10.57 -26.58 11.70
CA LYS A 25 11.56 -26.28 10.67
C LYS A 25 12.49 -25.16 11.12
N THR A 26 13.78 -25.35 10.85
CA THR A 26 14.78 -24.30 10.99
C THR A 26 14.74 -23.43 9.74
N THR A 27 14.59 -22.11 9.91
CA THR A 27 14.68 -21.15 8.81
C THR A 27 15.99 -20.40 8.95
N GLU A 28 16.89 -20.61 8.00
CA GLU A 28 18.13 -19.83 7.91
C GLU A 28 17.87 -18.55 7.09
N ILE A 29 18.34 -17.42 7.60
CA ILE A 29 18.17 -16.13 6.96
C ILE A 29 19.52 -15.47 6.86
N GLU A 30 19.96 -15.22 5.65
CA GLU A 30 21.13 -14.41 5.37
C GLU A 30 20.73 -12.94 5.25
N LEU A 31 21.25 -12.10 6.14
CA LEU A 31 21.04 -10.66 6.11
C LEU A 31 22.29 -9.96 5.57
N VAL A 32 22.25 -9.60 4.29
CA VAL A 32 23.30 -8.76 3.72
C VAL A 32 22.92 -7.30 3.97
N MET A 33 23.64 -6.65 4.87
CA MET A 33 23.50 -5.22 5.10
C MET A 33 24.40 -4.47 4.11
N ARG A 34 23.81 -3.54 3.39
CA ARG A 34 24.54 -2.61 2.52
C ARG A 34 24.31 -1.20 3.05
N GLU A 35 25.33 -0.38 3.00
CA GLU A 35 25.17 1.05 3.15
C GLU A 35 24.33 1.52 1.95
N SER A 36 23.03 1.81 2.18
CA SER A 36 22.20 2.39 1.12
C SER A 36 22.11 3.89 1.39
N GLU A 37 22.44 4.67 0.39
CA GLU A 37 22.22 6.10 0.39
C GLU A 37 20.71 6.44 0.41
N ASP A 38 19.86 5.45 0.11
CA ASP A 38 18.39 5.55 0.10
C ASP A 38 17.79 4.72 1.24
N GLU A 39 17.96 5.17 2.47
CA GLU A 39 17.19 4.64 3.58
C GLU A 39 15.71 5.01 3.38
N VAL A 40 14.84 4.00 3.27
CA VAL A 40 13.40 4.23 3.09
C VAL A 40 12.87 5.00 4.30
N GLN A 41 12.60 6.27 4.12
CA GLN A 41 12.16 7.14 5.18
C GLN A 41 10.74 6.81 5.60
N VAL A 42 10.55 6.48 6.88
CA VAL A 42 9.22 6.36 7.49
C VAL A 42 8.66 7.76 7.68
N ILE A 43 7.54 8.05 7.02
CA ILE A 43 6.89 9.37 7.02
C ILE A 43 5.67 9.45 7.94
N GLY A 44 5.23 8.31 8.47
CA GLY A 44 4.10 8.25 9.39
C GLY A 44 3.74 6.84 9.78
N ASN A 45 2.63 6.71 10.50
CA ASN A 45 2.11 5.44 10.97
C ASN A 45 0.69 5.21 10.46
N PHE A 46 0.34 3.95 10.26
CA PHE A 46 -0.97 3.54 9.79
C PHE A 46 -1.33 2.18 10.40
N ASN A 47 -2.57 2.05 10.89
CA ASN A 47 -3.00 0.79 11.49
C ASN A 47 -3.34 -0.25 10.41
N SER A 48 -2.47 -1.22 10.19
CA SER A 48 -2.66 -2.33 9.24
C SER A 48 -3.78 -3.31 9.63
N GLU A 49 -4.25 -3.27 10.88
CA GLU A 49 -5.37 -4.07 11.35
C GLU A 49 -6.74 -3.40 11.11
N SER A 50 -6.77 -2.19 10.54
CA SER A 50 -8.00 -1.53 10.12
C SER A 50 -8.80 -2.40 9.15
N LEU A 51 -10.12 -2.44 9.37
CA LEU A 51 -11.02 -3.33 8.66
C LEU A 51 -11.62 -2.66 7.42
N PHE A 52 -11.80 -3.45 6.39
CA PHE A 52 -12.57 -3.08 5.21
C PHE A 52 -13.45 -4.26 4.77
N THR A 53 -14.44 -3.98 3.94
CA THR A 53 -15.27 -5.02 3.33
C THR A 53 -14.82 -5.22 1.89
N PRO A 54 -14.18 -6.37 1.53
CA PRO A 54 -13.84 -6.65 0.16
C PRO A 54 -15.09 -6.69 -0.72
N LEU A 55 -14.98 -6.17 -1.95
CA LEU A 55 -16.02 -6.33 -2.95
C LEU A 55 -15.90 -7.74 -3.53
N PRO A 56 -16.95 -8.54 -3.43
CA PRO A 56 -16.95 -9.86 -4.04
C PRO A 56 -17.10 -9.73 -5.55
N ASP A 57 -16.50 -10.67 -6.28
CA ASP A 57 -16.87 -10.91 -7.67
C ASP A 57 -18.27 -11.54 -7.75
N ALA A 58 -18.75 -12.18 -6.68
CA ALA A 58 -20.14 -12.60 -6.46
C ALA A 58 -20.37 -12.98 -4.99
N GLY A 59 -21.24 -12.23 -4.27
CA GLY A 59 -21.67 -12.57 -2.91
C GLY A 59 -21.16 -11.62 -1.81
N SER A 60 -21.67 -11.78 -0.59
CA SER A 60 -21.27 -10.97 0.56
C SER A 60 -19.93 -11.43 1.11
N ALA A 61 -18.94 -10.55 1.11
CA ALA A 61 -17.65 -10.83 1.73
C ALA A 61 -17.65 -10.41 3.19
N ALA A 62 -17.05 -11.22 4.05
CA ALA A 62 -16.81 -10.84 5.44
C ALA A 62 -15.78 -9.71 5.54
N ARG A 63 -15.94 -8.83 6.52
CA ARG A 63 -14.94 -7.81 6.85
C ARG A 63 -13.60 -8.47 7.18
N GLN A 64 -12.53 -7.90 6.69
CA GLN A 64 -11.17 -8.35 6.98
C GLN A 64 -10.23 -7.17 7.18
N SER A 65 -9.12 -7.40 7.87
CA SER A 65 -8.10 -6.37 8.01
C SER A 65 -7.22 -6.28 6.76
N LEU A 66 -6.58 -5.13 6.58
CA LEU A 66 -5.58 -4.96 5.53
C LEU A 66 -4.44 -5.97 5.69
N LEU A 67 -4.02 -6.25 6.93
CA LEU A 67 -3.01 -7.26 7.22
C LEU A 67 -3.43 -8.66 6.76
N GLN A 68 -4.69 -9.04 6.98
CA GLN A 68 -5.23 -10.34 6.51
C GLN A 68 -5.28 -10.41 4.99
N ALA A 69 -5.73 -9.32 4.34
CA ALA A 69 -5.87 -9.25 2.90
C ALA A 69 -4.53 -9.23 2.15
N CYS A 70 -3.56 -8.48 2.66
CA CYS A 70 -2.29 -8.23 1.99
C CYS A 70 -1.18 -9.22 2.40
N GLY A 71 -1.33 -9.86 3.54
CA GLY A 71 -0.27 -10.66 4.13
C GLY A 71 0.85 -9.81 4.72
N ARG A 72 1.97 -10.44 5.04
CA ARG A 72 3.12 -9.75 5.65
C ARG A 72 3.94 -9.01 4.59
N GLY A 73 4.46 -7.87 4.96
CA GLY A 73 5.35 -7.05 4.14
C GLY A 73 4.72 -5.71 3.80
N TYR A 74 5.20 -5.12 2.71
CA TYR A 74 4.65 -3.87 2.20
C TYR A 74 3.41 -4.12 1.35
N PHE A 75 2.52 -3.13 1.35
CA PHE A 75 1.32 -3.12 0.52
C PHE A 75 0.94 -1.68 0.16
N VAL A 76 0.12 -1.53 -0.86
CA VAL A 76 -0.42 -0.25 -1.28
C VAL A 76 -1.88 -0.15 -0.85
N VAL A 77 -2.27 0.97 -0.27
CA VAL A 77 -3.68 1.32 -0.05
C VAL A 77 -4.00 2.56 -0.86
N GLY A 78 -5.04 2.48 -1.67
CA GLY A 78 -5.60 3.61 -2.40
C GLY A 78 -7.04 3.87 -1.94
N VAL A 79 -7.38 5.12 -1.66
CA VAL A 79 -8.77 5.55 -1.43
C VAL A 79 -9.21 6.35 -2.65
N LEU A 80 -10.27 5.91 -3.32
CA LEU A 80 -10.66 6.40 -4.62
C LEU A 80 -11.87 7.35 -4.55
N GLY A 81 -11.79 8.43 -5.34
CA GLY A 81 -12.95 9.22 -5.71
C GLY A 81 -13.56 8.70 -7.00
N VAL A 82 -14.79 8.21 -6.95
CA VAL A 82 -15.46 7.60 -8.13
C VAL A 82 -15.92 8.68 -9.09
N ASN A 83 -15.72 8.44 -10.38
CA ASN A 83 -16.07 9.36 -11.48
C ASN A 83 -15.40 10.73 -11.36
N GLN A 84 -14.23 10.78 -10.77
CA GLN A 84 -13.41 11.98 -10.66
C GLN A 84 -12.19 11.88 -11.58
N GLU A 85 -11.89 12.95 -12.30
CA GLU A 85 -10.72 12.98 -13.19
C GLU A 85 -9.40 12.65 -12.47
N PRO A 86 -9.12 13.18 -11.29
CA PRO A 86 -7.89 12.83 -10.57
C PRO A 86 -7.72 11.34 -10.33
N THR A 87 -8.81 10.64 -9.97
CA THR A 87 -8.78 9.17 -9.80
C THR A 87 -8.54 8.45 -11.11
N ASN A 88 -9.23 8.87 -12.18
CA ASN A 88 -9.08 8.22 -13.49
C ASN A 88 -7.65 8.36 -14.03
N HIS A 89 -7.04 9.52 -13.87
CA HIS A 89 -5.64 9.74 -14.24
C HIS A 89 -4.68 8.90 -13.40
N ALA A 90 -4.88 8.87 -12.08
CA ALA A 90 -4.07 8.05 -11.19
C ALA A 90 -4.12 6.56 -11.52
N LEU A 91 -5.31 6.03 -11.81
CA LEU A 91 -5.48 4.61 -12.17
C LEU A 91 -4.85 4.26 -13.51
N ARG A 92 -4.94 5.15 -14.51
CA ARG A 92 -4.26 4.96 -15.82
C ARG A 92 -2.74 5.00 -15.67
N ASP A 93 -2.24 5.89 -14.83
CA ASP A 93 -0.82 6.00 -14.54
C ASP A 93 -0.30 4.73 -13.84
N ILE A 94 -1.02 4.23 -12.84
CA ILE A 94 -0.74 2.93 -12.19
C ILE A 94 -0.80 1.77 -13.18
N ALA A 95 -1.79 1.76 -14.08
CA ALA A 95 -1.95 0.72 -15.09
C ALA A 95 -0.73 0.62 -16.03
N SER A 96 -0.06 1.73 -16.32
CA SER A 96 1.16 1.73 -17.14
C SER A 96 2.32 0.96 -16.51
N PHE A 97 2.27 0.70 -15.22
CA PHE A 97 3.26 -0.09 -14.46
C PHE A 97 2.75 -1.48 -14.06
N LYS A 98 1.70 -1.99 -14.72
CA LYS A 98 1.08 -3.29 -14.41
C LYS A 98 2.09 -4.41 -14.24
N ALA A 99 2.98 -4.59 -15.23
CA ALA A 99 3.95 -5.67 -15.22
C ALA A 99 4.93 -5.59 -14.04
N ASP A 100 5.38 -4.39 -13.71
CA ASP A 100 6.30 -4.17 -12.58
C ASP A 100 5.61 -4.41 -11.24
N LEU A 101 4.35 -3.96 -11.10
CA LEU A 101 3.56 -4.17 -9.89
C LEU A 101 3.20 -5.65 -9.68
N GLU A 102 2.85 -6.36 -10.75
CA GLU A 102 2.61 -7.81 -10.69
C GLU A 102 3.89 -8.59 -10.36
N LYS A 103 5.04 -8.17 -10.90
CA LYS A 103 6.34 -8.74 -10.55
C LYS A 103 6.73 -8.49 -9.09
N TRP A 104 6.39 -7.32 -8.55
CA TRP A 104 6.59 -7.03 -7.13
C TRP A 104 5.79 -7.99 -6.26
N GLY A 105 4.65 -8.50 -6.74
CA GLY A 105 3.90 -9.57 -6.13
C GLY A 105 3.19 -9.22 -4.82
N ARG A 106 3.18 -7.95 -4.43
CA ARG A 106 2.46 -7.47 -3.25
C ARG A 106 1.06 -7.01 -3.61
N LYS A 107 0.19 -6.95 -2.61
CA LYS A 107 -1.20 -6.55 -2.82
C LYS A 107 -1.34 -5.03 -2.83
N MET A 108 -2.31 -4.59 -3.64
CA MET A 108 -2.83 -3.25 -3.64
C MET A 108 -4.31 -3.32 -3.26
N VAL A 109 -4.73 -2.58 -2.26
CA VAL A 109 -6.14 -2.48 -1.85
C VAL A 109 -6.67 -1.12 -2.29
N LEU A 110 -7.71 -1.14 -3.11
CA LEU A 110 -8.40 0.07 -3.58
C LEU A 110 -9.75 0.16 -2.88
N LEU A 111 -9.93 1.20 -2.09
CA LEU A 111 -11.08 1.41 -1.24
C LEU A 111 -12.01 2.49 -1.79
N PHE A 112 -13.30 2.22 -1.68
CA PHE A 112 -14.37 3.19 -1.89
C PHE A 112 -14.93 3.61 -0.53
N LEU A 113 -15.37 4.87 -0.42
CA LEU A 113 -15.85 5.41 0.85
C LEU A 113 -17.19 4.78 1.29
N ASP A 114 -18.00 4.30 0.33
CA ASP A 114 -19.29 3.66 0.58
C ASP A 114 -19.70 2.73 -0.59
N GLU A 115 -20.74 1.93 -0.35
CA GLU A 115 -21.30 0.99 -1.34
C GLU A 115 -21.84 1.69 -2.59
N ALA A 116 -22.44 2.86 -2.43
CA ALA A 116 -23.01 3.59 -3.56
C ALA A 116 -21.94 4.08 -4.52
N LYS A 117 -20.76 4.42 -3.99
CA LYS A 117 -19.58 4.77 -4.81
C LYS A 117 -18.95 3.54 -5.41
N ALA A 118 -18.82 2.46 -4.65
CA ALA A 118 -18.33 1.19 -5.18
C ALA A 118 -19.17 0.70 -6.38
N GLY A 119 -20.49 0.76 -6.26
CA GLY A 119 -21.41 0.36 -7.33
C GLY A 119 -21.39 1.23 -8.60
N LYS A 120 -20.80 2.43 -8.51
CA LYS A 120 -20.63 3.34 -9.66
C LYS A 120 -19.27 3.20 -10.33
N PHE A 121 -18.37 2.42 -9.77
CA PHE A 121 -17.03 2.25 -10.32
C PHE A 121 -17.04 1.21 -11.45
N ALA A 122 -16.72 1.65 -12.66
CA ALA A 122 -16.64 0.80 -13.84
C ALA A 122 -15.23 0.18 -13.95
N ARG A 123 -15.03 -1.02 -13.40
CA ARG A 123 -13.76 -1.76 -13.52
C ARG A 123 -13.32 -1.96 -14.95
N GLU A 124 -14.29 -2.17 -15.85
CA GLU A 124 -14.09 -2.43 -17.26
C GLU A 124 -13.38 -1.26 -17.98
N SER A 125 -13.46 -0.07 -17.39
CA SER A 125 -12.78 1.12 -17.91
C SER A 125 -11.26 1.10 -17.64
N PHE A 126 -10.77 0.17 -16.84
CA PHE A 126 -9.37 0.05 -16.44
C PHE A 126 -8.86 -1.40 -16.58
N PRO A 127 -8.86 -1.98 -17.79
CA PRO A 127 -8.52 -3.40 -18.01
C PRO A 127 -7.04 -3.70 -17.72
N ASP A 128 -6.21 -2.68 -17.77
CA ASP A 128 -4.75 -2.81 -17.60
C ASP A 128 -4.28 -2.60 -16.16
N LEU A 129 -5.21 -2.53 -15.19
CA LEU A 129 -4.81 -2.51 -13.78
C LEU A 129 -4.23 -3.88 -13.36
N PRO A 130 -3.28 -3.90 -12.39
CA PRO A 130 -2.70 -5.15 -11.89
C PRO A 130 -3.75 -6.14 -11.36
N SER A 131 -3.55 -7.42 -11.64
CA SER A 131 -4.41 -8.50 -11.13
C SER A 131 -4.30 -8.71 -9.61
N THR A 132 -3.28 -8.14 -8.98
CA THR A 132 -3.05 -8.18 -7.53
C THR A 132 -3.92 -7.22 -6.73
N ILE A 133 -4.78 -6.43 -7.39
CA ILE A 133 -5.67 -5.46 -6.75
C ILE A 133 -6.84 -6.16 -6.06
N ILE A 134 -7.08 -5.76 -4.82
CA ILE A 134 -8.28 -6.08 -4.04
C ILE A 134 -9.12 -4.81 -3.93
N TYR A 135 -10.36 -4.89 -4.38
CA TYR A 135 -11.30 -3.78 -4.23
C TYR A 135 -12.13 -3.95 -2.95
N GLY A 136 -12.45 -2.86 -2.28
CA GLY A 136 -13.24 -2.93 -1.05
C GLY A 136 -13.90 -1.61 -0.67
N ILE A 137 -14.68 -1.67 0.41
CA ILE A 137 -15.36 -0.53 1.01
C ILE A 137 -14.66 -0.19 2.32
N ASP A 138 -14.35 1.07 2.52
CA ASP A 138 -13.83 1.60 3.78
C ASP A 138 -14.91 1.57 4.85
N THR A 139 -14.90 0.52 5.68
CA THR A 139 -15.89 0.33 6.74
C THR A 139 -15.39 0.73 8.13
N ASP A 140 -14.14 1.12 8.25
CA ASP A 140 -13.49 1.45 9.53
C ASP A 140 -12.87 2.86 9.54
N GLY A 141 -13.18 3.66 8.51
CA GLY A 141 -12.67 5.02 8.39
C GLY A 141 -11.17 5.08 8.06
N ILE A 142 -10.68 4.15 7.26
CA ILE A 142 -9.28 4.08 6.82
C ILE A 142 -8.84 5.40 6.16
N ALA A 143 -9.69 5.97 5.32
CA ALA A 143 -9.41 7.26 4.68
C ALA A 143 -9.18 8.37 5.70
N ALA A 144 -10.00 8.43 6.74
CA ALA A 144 -9.87 9.42 7.81
C ALA A 144 -8.60 9.19 8.64
N GLN A 145 -8.29 7.94 8.96
CA GLN A 145 -7.06 7.56 9.68
C GLN A 145 -5.80 7.98 8.91
N ILE A 146 -5.77 7.72 7.60
CA ILE A 146 -4.65 8.14 6.73
C ILE A 146 -4.55 9.68 6.75
N ALA A 147 -5.65 10.38 6.53
CA ALA A 147 -5.66 11.83 6.46
C ALA A 147 -5.18 12.48 7.76
N GLU A 148 -5.56 11.93 8.91
CA GLU A 148 -5.14 12.41 10.22
C GLU A 148 -3.66 12.09 10.49
N SER A 149 -3.26 10.85 10.31
CA SER A 149 -1.89 10.37 10.57
C SER A 149 -0.85 11.08 9.68
N MET A 150 -1.20 11.31 8.41
CA MET A 150 -0.33 11.99 7.45
C MET A 150 -0.51 13.52 7.45
N LYS A 151 -1.38 14.06 8.30
CA LYS A 151 -1.70 15.51 8.38
C LYS A 151 -2.07 16.10 7.03
N LEU A 152 -2.89 15.39 6.26
CA LEU A 152 -3.30 15.83 4.94
C LEU A 152 -4.16 17.10 5.03
N LYS A 153 -3.85 18.12 4.22
CA LYS A 153 -4.49 19.43 4.30
C LYS A 153 -5.95 19.43 3.86
N HIS A 154 -6.28 18.58 2.89
CA HIS A 154 -7.61 18.51 2.29
C HIS A 154 -8.15 17.09 2.41
N LYS A 155 -8.75 16.78 3.57
CA LYS A 155 -9.22 15.40 3.87
C LYS A 155 -10.14 14.79 2.81
N GLU A 156 -10.77 15.62 1.98
CA GLU A 156 -11.69 15.19 0.92
C GLU A 156 -11.05 15.08 -0.46
N SER A 157 -9.78 15.47 -0.61
CA SER A 157 -9.09 15.40 -1.90
C SER A 157 -8.65 13.97 -2.22
N LEU A 158 -9.44 13.30 -3.05
CA LEU A 158 -9.17 11.95 -3.54
C LEU A 158 -8.57 12.00 -4.96
N PRO A 159 -7.81 10.97 -5.35
CA PRO A 159 -7.48 9.78 -4.59
C PRO A 159 -6.38 10.02 -3.55
N ILE A 160 -6.30 9.14 -2.54
CA ILE A 160 -5.17 9.07 -1.63
C ILE A 160 -4.49 7.72 -1.84
N PHE A 161 -3.16 7.71 -1.98
CA PHE A 161 -2.36 6.48 -2.03
C PHE A 161 -1.30 6.50 -0.95
N ILE A 162 -1.13 5.38 -0.26
CA ILE A 162 -0.02 5.14 0.65
C ILE A 162 0.67 3.82 0.32
N ILE A 163 1.96 3.75 0.63
CA ILE A 163 2.67 2.48 0.81
C ILE A 163 2.93 2.33 2.30
N ALA A 164 2.44 1.26 2.86
CA ALA A 164 2.61 0.93 4.27
C ALA A 164 3.13 -0.50 4.43
N ASP A 165 3.57 -0.85 5.62
CA ASP A 165 3.95 -2.20 5.97
C ASP A 165 3.14 -2.76 7.15
N THR A 166 3.32 -4.04 7.41
CA THR A 166 2.66 -4.75 8.50
C THR A 166 3.14 -4.37 9.90
N PHE A 167 4.12 -3.48 10.01
CA PHE A 167 4.56 -2.84 11.25
C PHE A 167 3.97 -1.44 11.42
N ASN A 168 2.92 -1.12 10.65
CA ASN A 168 2.22 0.17 10.69
C ASN A 168 3.08 1.36 10.24
N ARG A 169 4.16 1.15 9.49
CA ARG A 169 5.00 2.22 8.97
C ARG A 169 4.54 2.63 7.59
N VAL A 170 4.42 3.93 7.37
CA VAL A 170 4.12 4.50 6.05
C VAL A 170 5.40 5.06 5.46
N VAL A 171 5.69 4.70 4.22
CA VAL A 171 6.91 5.10 3.50
C VAL A 171 6.61 5.93 2.25
N PHE A 172 5.35 6.04 1.88
CA PHE A 172 4.89 6.86 0.76
C PHE A 172 3.48 7.36 1.02
N VAL A 173 3.21 8.60 0.64
CA VAL A 173 1.85 9.16 0.60
C VAL A 173 1.71 10.07 -0.61
N SER A 174 0.57 9.98 -1.29
CA SER A 174 0.15 10.91 -2.34
C SER A 174 -1.31 11.28 -2.12
N GLN A 175 -1.65 12.54 -2.33
CA GLN A 175 -3.01 13.05 -2.23
C GLN A 175 -3.40 13.80 -3.50
N GLY A 176 -4.57 13.49 -4.03
CA GLY A 176 -4.99 13.93 -5.36
C GLY A 176 -4.15 13.24 -6.44
N TYR A 177 -4.29 13.72 -7.66
CA TYR A 177 -3.44 13.24 -8.75
C TYR A 177 -2.27 14.20 -8.96
N THR A 178 -1.06 13.65 -8.96
CA THR A 178 0.15 14.32 -9.40
C THR A 178 0.72 13.60 -10.62
N ILE A 179 1.21 14.37 -11.60
CA ILE A 179 1.86 13.79 -12.79
C ILE A 179 3.00 12.87 -12.34
N GLY A 180 3.03 11.65 -12.88
CA GLY A 180 4.07 10.66 -12.54
C GLY A 180 3.83 9.92 -11.22
N LEU A 181 2.59 9.83 -10.76
CA LEU A 181 2.23 9.06 -9.55
C LEU A 181 2.73 7.61 -9.64
N GLY A 182 2.49 6.95 -10.77
CA GLY A 182 2.94 5.57 -11.00
C GLY A 182 4.47 5.43 -10.92
N GLU A 183 5.20 6.38 -11.49
CA GLU A 183 6.66 6.41 -11.42
C GLU A 183 7.17 6.63 -9.98
N GLN A 184 6.52 7.52 -9.23
CA GLN A 184 6.85 7.77 -7.82
C GLN A 184 6.60 6.53 -6.95
N LEU A 185 5.45 5.87 -7.14
CA LEU A 185 5.15 4.58 -6.50
C LEU A 185 6.23 3.55 -6.81
N MET A 186 6.57 3.39 -8.09
CA MET A 186 7.57 2.41 -8.51
C MET A 186 8.98 2.73 -8.02
N ARG A 187 9.35 4.00 -7.95
CA ARG A 187 10.63 4.41 -7.36
C ARG A 187 10.71 4.02 -5.88
N THR A 188 9.66 4.28 -5.13
CA THR A 188 9.57 3.88 -3.72
C THR A 188 9.64 2.36 -3.59
N ILE A 189 8.85 1.62 -4.37
CA ILE A 189 8.82 0.15 -4.35
C ILE A 189 10.20 -0.46 -4.64
N LYS A 190 10.95 0.11 -5.59
CA LYS A 190 12.29 -0.37 -5.92
C LYS A 190 13.33 -0.13 -4.81
N GLY A 191 13.07 0.81 -3.91
CA GLY A 191 13.89 1.08 -2.73
C GLY A 191 13.54 0.24 -1.50
N LEU A 192 12.46 -0.54 -1.55
CA LEU A 192 12.00 -1.43 -0.45
C LEU A 192 12.73 -2.77 -0.50
#